data_2dd12560e87c41fc05545deac5009252
#
_entry.id   2dd12560e87c41fc05545deac5009252
#
_cell.length_a   1.000
_cell.length_b   1.000
_cell.length_c   1.000
_cell.angle_alpha   90.00
_cell.angle_beta   90.00
_cell.angle_gamma   90.00
#
_symmetry.space_group_name_H-M   'P 1'
#
loop_
_entity.id
_entity.type
_entity.pdbx_description
1 polymer ?
#
loop_
_entity_poly.entity_id
_entity_poly.type
_entity_poly.pdbx_seq_one_letter_code
_entity_poly.pdbx_strand_id
1 'polypeptide(L)'
;AGTEDLDKDIRAELQRVDDALSMFNKQSTLSKFNRNEAFDINDSRFNDVVRLSQQLSQETDGAFDISVAPLVNEWGFGFKHREKVTQAKVDSLRQFVGYDKLYYEKNKLCKRDPRVTIDCGAVAKGYGVDCVAKLLSAKGCTNYMVEIGGEVVVKGKNTKGKKWTIGINKPVDDSTKTVSEVQTVLHVSDCGIATSGNYRNFYYVDGRKVSHTIDPKTGQPVQHSLLSATVLTSSCAKSDALATSFMVMGLERAKNFLAKHKDVQVYFIYADGLGKYKVWMTEGMQKLTEP
;
A
#
# COMPACT_ATOMS: atom_id res chain seq x y z
N ALA A 1 5.71 -15.70 28.07
CA ALA A 1 4.65 -14.76 27.77
C ALA A 1 3.42 -15.21 28.55
N GLY A 2 2.83 -14.31 29.32
CA GLY A 2 1.62 -14.60 30.08
C GLY A 2 0.46 -15.00 29.18
N THR A 3 -0.50 -15.69 29.74
CA THR A 3 -1.78 -16.09 29.11
C THR A 3 -2.77 -14.92 29.05
N GLU A 4 -2.29 -13.67 28.90
CA GLU A 4 -3.16 -12.50 28.76
C GLU A 4 -3.93 -12.61 27.45
N ASP A 5 -5.22 -12.35 27.52
CA ASP A 5 -6.07 -12.20 26.36
C ASP A 5 -5.73 -10.87 25.65
N LEU A 6 -4.97 -10.95 24.59
CA LEU A 6 -4.59 -9.79 23.79
C LEU A 6 -5.65 -9.39 22.76
N ASP A 7 -6.73 -10.19 22.58
CA ASP A 7 -7.76 -9.94 21.57
C ASP A 7 -8.42 -8.57 21.78
N LYS A 8 -8.79 -8.25 23.01
CA LYS A 8 -9.40 -6.95 23.35
C LYS A 8 -8.47 -5.77 23.01
N ASP A 9 -7.19 -5.89 23.35
CA ASP A 9 -6.21 -4.83 23.11
C ASP A 9 -5.94 -4.65 21.61
N ILE A 10 -5.81 -5.77 20.87
CA ILE A 10 -5.63 -5.77 19.41
C ILE A 10 -6.86 -5.14 18.73
N ARG A 11 -8.08 -5.54 19.09
CA ARG A 11 -9.31 -4.96 18.54
C ARG A 11 -9.41 -3.47 18.82
N ALA A 12 -9.08 -3.05 20.03
CA ALA A 12 -9.06 -1.63 20.39
C ALA A 12 -8.04 -0.83 19.58
N GLU A 13 -6.86 -1.42 19.29
CA GLU A 13 -5.86 -0.76 18.47
C GLU A 13 -6.31 -0.66 16.99
N LEU A 14 -6.89 -1.72 16.44
CA LEU A 14 -7.44 -1.71 15.08
C LEU A 14 -8.60 -0.71 14.95
N GLN A 15 -9.46 -0.59 15.99
CA GLN A 15 -10.53 0.42 16.00
C GLN A 15 -9.95 1.84 15.95
N ARG A 16 -8.86 2.13 16.69
CA ARG A 16 -8.20 3.44 16.62
C ARG A 16 -7.61 3.74 15.23
N VAL A 17 -7.10 2.72 14.54
CA VAL A 17 -6.65 2.86 13.14
C VAL A 17 -7.83 3.15 12.21
N ASP A 18 -8.95 2.45 12.38
CA ASP A 18 -10.19 2.70 11.62
C ASP A 18 -10.71 4.13 11.86
N ASP A 19 -10.78 4.56 13.12
CA ASP A 19 -11.24 5.90 13.51
C ASP A 19 -10.34 7.02 12.93
N ALA A 20 -9.07 6.73 12.68
CA ALA A 20 -8.14 7.68 12.07
C ALA A 20 -8.21 7.67 10.53
N LEU A 21 -8.21 6.49 9.89
CA LEU A 21 -7.82 6.32 8.48
C LEU A 21 -8.90 5.74 7.56
N SER A 22 -10.03 5.26 8.09
CA SER A 22 -11.04 4.58 7.28
C SER A 22 -11.85 5.57 6.45
N MET A 23 -11.92 5.33 5.13
CA MET A 23 -12.84 6.04 4.24
C MET A 23 -14.29 5.58 4.38
N PHE A 24 -14.50 4.39 4.94
CA PHE A 24 -15.84 3.80 5.16
C PHE A 24 -16.47 4.27 6.47
N ASN A 25 -15.66 4.64 7.46
CA ASN A 25 -16.08 5.26 8.69
C ASN A 25 -16.28 6.76 8.49
N LYS A 26 -17.54 7.20 8.40
CA LYS A 26 -17.89 8.62 8.21
C LYS A 26 -17.38 9.54 9.34
N GLN A 27 -17.10 8.97 10.52
CA GLN A 27 -16.61 9.72 11.68
C GLN A 27 -15.08 9.72 11.79
N SER A 28 -14.38 9.00 10.92
CA SER A 28 -12.90 8.98 10.92
C SER A 28 -12.31 10.37 10.69
N THR A 29 -11.11 10.58 11.21
CA THR A 29 -10.32 11.81 10.97
C THR A 29 -10.14 12.06 9.48
N LEU A 30 -9.81 11.04 8.70
CA LEU A 30 -9.67 11.10 7.25
C LEU A 30 -10.96 11.52 6.55
N SER A 31 -12.09 10.92 6.91
CA SER A 31 -13.38 11.23 6.30
C SER A 31 -13.83 12.66 6.60
N LYS A 32 -13.64 13.15 7.82
CA LYS A 32 -13.89 14.55 8.20
C LYS A 32 -12.98 15.52 7.43
N PHE A 33 -11.67 15.21 7.35
CA PHE A 33 -10.72 15.99 6.54
C PHE A 33 -11.18 16.08 5.09
N ASN A 34 -11.59 14.97 4.48
CA ASN A 34 -12.06 14.95 3.09
C ASN A 34 -13.30 15.83 2.86
N ARG A 35 -14.22 15.89 3.83
CA ARG A 35 -15.42 16.74 3.78
C ARG A 35 -15.21 18.17 4.24
N ASN A 36 -13.98 18.58 4.57
CA ASN A 36 -13.64 19.91 5.12
C ASN A 36 -14.35 20.21 6.45
N GLU A 37 -14.64 19.19 7.24
CA GLU A 37 -15.20 19.28 8.58
C GLU A 37 -14.08 19.47 9.63
N ALA A 38 -14.44 19.86 10.84
CA ALA A 38 -13.51 19.89 11.97
C ALA A 38 -13.08 18.44 12.33
N PHE A 39 -11.78 18.24 12.51
CA PHE A 39 -11.19 16.96 12.88
C PHE A 39 -10.12 17.16 13.98
N ASP A 40 -9.74 16.07 14.65
CA ASP A 40 -8.67 16.12 15.65
C ASP A 40 -7.31 16.31 14.95
N ILE A 41 -6.74 17.52 15.07
CA ILE A 41 -5.43 17.84 14.51
C ILE A 41 -4.28 17.12 15.20
N ASN A 42 -4.49 16.56 16.39
CA ASN A 42 -3.51 15.82 17.17
C ASN A 42 -3.64 14.29 17.01
N ASP A 43 -4.54 13.82 16.13
CA ASP A 43 -4.62 12.39 15.81
C ASP A 43 -3.28 11.91 15.25
N SER A 44 -2.50 11.25 16.10
CA SER A 44 -1.14 10.81 15.75
C SER A 44 -1.15 9.80 14.61
N ARG A 45 -2.14 8.89 14.55
CA ARG A 45 -2.22 7.87 13.50
C ARG A 45 -2.48 8.48 12.13
N PHE A 46 -3.41 9.44 12.07
CA PHE A 46 -3.67 10.19 10.85
C PHE A 46 -2.41 10.97 10.41
N ASN A 47 -1.79 11.70 11.33
CA ASN A 47 -0.62 12.50 11.02
C ASN A 47 0.61 11.64 10.63
N ASP A 48 0.84 10.51 11.29
CA ASP A 48 1.94 9.59 10.96
C ASP A 48 1.82 9.08 9.52
N VAL A 49 0.61 8.64 9.14
CA VAL A 49 0.36 8.12 7.78
C VAL A 49 0.47 9.22 6.72
N VAL A 50 -0.07 10.42 6.98
CA VAL A 50 0.03 11.53 6.02
C VAL A 50 1.48 11.98 5.86
N ARG A 51 2.26 12.10 6.94
CA ARG A 51 3.67 12.50 6.86
C ARG A 51 4.51 11.45 6.12
N LEU A 52 4.33 10.16 6.43
CA LEU A 52 4.97 9.07 5.69
C LEU A 52 4.59 9.14 4.20
N SER A 53 3.32 9.37 3.91
CA SER A 53 2.83 9.47 2.53
C SER A 53 3.47 10.65 1.79
N GLN A 54 3.57 11.82 2.40
CA GLN A 54 4.22 12.99 1.80
C GLN A 54 5.72 12.74 1.55
N GLN A 55 6.42 12.11 2.50
CA GLN A 55 7.82 11.72 2.33
C GLN A 55 7.97 10.78 1.12
N LEU A 56 7.18 9.71 1.08
CA LEU A 56 7.25 8.74 -0.02
C LEU A 56 6.81 9.34 -1.36
N SER A 57 5.86 10.28 -1.36
CA SER A 57 5.50 11.01 -2.58
C SER A 57 6.68 11.81 -3.14
N GLN A 58 7.47 12.45 -2.30
CA GLN A 58 8.68 13.16 -2.70
C GLN A 58 9.76 12.19 -3.20
N GLU A 59 10.05 11.12 -2.45
CA GLU A 59 11.06 10.11 -2.80
C GLU A 59 10.72 9.39 -4.12
N THR A 60 9.43 9.17 -4.41
CA THR A 60 8.95 8.45 -5.59
C THR A 60 8.59 9.38 -6.76
N ASP A 61 8.89 10.67 -6.65
CA ASP A 61 8.51 11.69 -7.64
C ASP A 61 7.01 11.61 -7.99
N GLY A 62 6.16 11.53 -6.95
CA GLY A 62 4.70 11.51 -7.08
C GLY A 62 4.11 10.21 -7.62
N ALA A 63 4.89 9.12 -7.75
CA ALA A 63 4.32 7.82 -8.09
C ALA A 63 3.45 7.27 -6.93
N PHE A 64 3.80 7.59 -5.68
CA PHE A 64 2.93 7.46 -4.54
C PHE A 64 2.24 8.80 -4.26
N ASP A 65 0.92 8.82 -4.23
CA ASP A 65 0.17 10.03 -3.91
C ASP A 65 -1.20 9.69 -3.34
N ILE A 66 -1.39 9.96 -2.06
CA ILE A 66 -2.67 9.71 -1.39
C ILE A 66 -3.79 10.64 -1.86
N SER A 67 -3.50 11.70 -2.60
CA SER A 67 -4.51 12.58 -3.17
C SER A 67 -5.17 12.04 -4.44
N VAL A 68 -4.77 10.85 -4.92
CA VAL A 68 -5.27 10.20 -6.14
C VAL A 68 -6.74 9.78 -6.07
N ALA A 69 -7.39 9.83 -4.91
CA ALA A 69 -8.74 9.37 -4.65
C ALA A 69 -9.79 9.79 -5.71
N PRO A 70 -9.86 11.05 -6.20
CA PRO A 70 -10.83 11.44 -7.21
C PRO A 70 -10.69 10.65 -8.53
N LEU A 71 -9.45 10.35 -8.93
CA LEU A 71 -9.15 9.59 -10.14
C LEU A 71 -9.50 8.09 -9.96
N VAL A 72 -9.15 7.50 -8.83
CA VAL A 72 -9.52 6.12 -8.49
C VAL A 72 -11.04 5.93 -8.51
N ASN A 73 -11.79 6.89 -7.96
CA ASN A 73 -13.25 6.88 -7.98
C ASN A 73 -13.80 7.00 -9.40
N GLU A 74 -13.25 7.86 -10.24
CA GLU A 74 -13.71 8.06 -11.62
C GLU A 74 -13.51 6.81 -12.47
N TRP A 75 -12.39 6.11 -12.29
CA TRP A 75 -12.12 4.84 -12.95
C TRP A 75 -12.93 3.65 -12.37
N GLY A 76 -13.80 3.87 -11.38
CA GLY A 76 -14.71 2.87 -10.82
C GLY A 76 -14.06 1.88 -9.87
N PHE A 77 -12.89 2.20 -9.30
CA PHE A 77 -12.22 1.39 -8.27
C PHE A 77 -12.46 1.89 -6.85
N GLY A 78 -13.22 2.98 -6.67
CA GLY A 78 -13.64 3.54 -5.40
C GLY A 78 -15.14 3.36 -5.16
N PHE A 79 -15.80 4.43 -4.68
CA PHE A 79 -17.23 4.41 -4.30
C PHE A 79 -18.22 4.60 -5.47
N LYS A 80 -17.76 5.05 -6.63
CA LYS A 80 -18.62 5.29 -7.79
C LYS A 80 -18.81 4.04 -8.63
N HIS A 81 -20.02 3.90 -9.20
CA HIS A 81 -20.26 2.95 -10.28
C HIS A 81 -19.55 3.42 -11.55
N ARG A 82 -19.18 2.44 -12.40
CA ARG A 82 -18.51 2.70 -13.67
C ARG A 82 -19.38 3.55 -14.60
N GLU A 83 -18.88 4.71 -14.96
CA GLU A 83 -19.39 5.54 -16.04
C GLU A 83 -18.34 5.58 -17.16
N LYS A 84 -18.71 6.09 -18.34
CA LYS A 84 -17.75 6.28 -19.42
C LYS A 84 -16.76 7.38 -19.03
N VAL A 85 -15.52 7.00 -18.73
CA VAL A 85 -14.45 7.93 -18.40
C VAL A 85 -14.03 8.68 -19.66
N THR A 86 -14.03 10.01 -19.60
CA THR A 86 -13.55 10.88 -20.68
C THR A 86 -12.26 11.59 -20.29
N GLN A 87 -11.41 11.89 -21.27
CA GLN A 87 -10.17 12.63 -21.03
C GLN A 87 -10.44 13.99 -20.36
N ALA A 88 -11.46 14.72 -20.80
CA ALA A 88 -11.84 16.00 -20.20
C ALA A 88 -12.17 15.87 -18.70
N LYS A 89 -12.82 14.78 -18.29
CA LYS A 89 -13.11 14.51 -16.88
C LYS A 89 -11.85 14.19 -16.09
N VAL A 90 -10.96 13.37 -16.63
CA VAL A 90 -9.66 13.07 -16.05
C VAL A 90 -8.85 14.36 -15.85
N ASP A 91 -8.75 15.21 -16.88
CA ASP A 91 -8.00 16.48 -16.83
C ASP A 91 -8.60 17.45 -15.80
N SER A 92 -9.92 17.48 -15.67
CA SER A 92 -10.60 18.26 -14.62
C SER A 92 -10.25 17.77 -13.22
N LEU A 93 -10.26 16.44 -13.00
CA LEU A 93 -9.96 15.85 -11.68
C LEU A 93 -8.49 15.99 -11.29
N ARG A 94 -7.58 15.90 -12.26
CA ARG A 94 -6.13 16.09 -12.03
C ARG A 94 -5.79 17.45 -11.40
N GLN A 95 -6.63 18.45 -11.59
CA GLN A 95 -6.44 19.75 -10.94
C GLN A 95 -6.47 19.67 -9.40
N PHE A 96 -7.09 18.63 -8.84
CA PHE A 96 -7.24 18.39 -7.41
C PHE A 96 -6.37 17.26 -6.89
N VAL A 97 -5.51 16.68 -7.73
CA VAL A 97 -4.55 15.64 -7.40
C VAL A 97 -3.15 16.21 -7.40
N GLY A 98 -2.35 15.84 -6.41
CA GLY A 98 -0.97 16.27 -6.23
C GLY A 98 -0.63 16.37 -4.74
N TYR A 99 0.38 15.64 -4.29
CA TYR A 99 0.83 15.66 -2.90
C TYR A 99 1.30 17.05 -2.44
N ASP A 100 1.73 17.90 -3.36
CA ASP A 100 2.09 19.31 -3.14
C ASP A 100 0.90 20.21 -2.76
N LYS A 101 -0.32 19.74 -2.97
CA LYS A 101 -1.57 20.40 -2.57
C LYS A 101 -1.92 20.20 -1.10
N LEU A 102 -1.16 19.38 -0.40
CA LEU A 102 -1.26 19.12 1.03
C LEU A 102 -0.07 19.73 1.75
N TYR A 103 -0.31 20.47 2.82
CA TYR A 103 0.76 21.09 3.61
C TYR A 103 0.38 21.19 5.08
N TYR A 104 1.38 21.29 5.94
CA TYR A 104 1.16 21.51 7.36
C TYR A 104 1.34 22.99 7.73
N GLU A 105 0.37 23.52 8.44
CA GLU A 105 0.46 24.83 9.09
C GLU A 105 0.17 24.67 10.59
N LYS A 106 1.10 25.06 11.46
CA LYS A 106 0.97 24.91 12.92
C LYS A 106 0.47 23.53 13.36
N ASN A 107 1.07 22.47 12.83
CA ASN A 107 0.70 21.05 13.04
C ASN A 107 -0.67 20.62 12.49
N LYS A 108 -1.41 21.49 11.84
CA LYS A 108 -2.66 21.15 11.16
C LYS A 108 -2.39 20.83 9.70
N LEU A 109 -2.89 19.69 9.23
CA LEU A 109 -2.90 19.39 7.80
C LEU A 109 -3.92 20.31 7.10
N CYS A 110 -3.47 20.95 6.05
CA CYS A 110 -4.24 21.91 5.23
C CYS A 110 -4.24 21.50 3.76
N LYS A 111 -5.22 21.98 3.02
CA LYS A 111 -5.35 21.82 1.57
C LYS A 111 -5.18 23.15 0.87
N ARG A 112 -4.50 23.17 -0.30
CA ARG A 112 -4.47 24.36 -1.18
C ARG A 112 -5.80 24.61 -1.90
N ASP A 113 -6.61 23.56 -2.08
CA ASP A 113 -7.95 23.61 -2.68
C ASP A 113 -8.88 22.70 -1.85
N PRO A 114 -10.07 23.18 -1.42
CA PRO A 114 -11.00 22.39 -0.62
C PRO A 114 -11.52 21.11 -1.30
N ARG A 115 -11.37 21.01 -2.62
CA ARG A 115 -11.75 19.82 -3.42
C ARG A 115 -10.73 18.70 -3.35
N VAL A 116 -9.53 18.94 -2.83
CA VAL A 116 -8.53 17.87 -2.60
C VAL A 116 -9.07 16.88 -1.59
N THR A 117 -9.05 15.62 -1.94
CA THR A 117 -9.38 14.50 -1.06
C THR A 117 -8.25 13.49 -1.04
N ILE A 118 -8.11 12.75 0.05
CA ILE A 118 -7.06 11.76 0.23
C ILE A 118 -7.63 10.38 0.46
N ASP A 119 -6.88 9.37 0.04
CA ASP A 119 -7.13 7.95 0.24
C ASP A 119 -5.85 7.29 0.79
N CYS A 120 -5.95 6.72 1.97
CA CYS A 120 -4.84 6.03 2.61
C CYS A 120 -4.85 4.50 2.36
N GLY A 121 -5.70 3.98 1.47
CA GLY A 121 -5.86 2.54 1.24
C GLY A 121 -4.59 1.80 0.84
N ALA A 122 -3.62 2.51 0.25
CA ALA A 122 -2.32 1.96 -0.17
C ALA A 122 -1.21 2.06 0.90
N VAL A 123 -1.56 2.41 2.15
CA VAL A 123 -0.60 2.53 3.27
C VAL A 123 -1.24 2.16 4.61
N ALA A 124 -2.57 2.28 4.72
CA ALA A 124 -3.30 2.12 5.98
C ALA A 124 -3.29 0.67 6.48
N LYS A 125 -3.30 -0.33 5.59
CA LYS A 125 -3.23 -1.74 5.98
C LYS A 125 -1.86 -2.06 6.60
N GLY A 126 -0.79 -1.69 5.91
CA GLY A 126 0.57 -1.83 6.43
C GLY A 126 0.77 -1.07 7.75
N TYR A 127 0.20 0.12 7.88
CA TYR A 127 0.23 0.88 9.14
C TYR A 127 -0.53 0.18 10.27
N GLY A 128 -1.70 -0.41 9.98
CA GLY A 128 -2.47 -1.19 10.95
C GLY A 128 -1.68 -2.39 11.47
N VAL A 129 -0.98 -3.10 10.58
CA VAL A 129 -0.08 -4.21 10.96
C VAL A 129 1.06 -3.72 11.86
N ASP A 130 1.69 -2.59 11.51
CA ASP A 130 2.75 -1.97 12.32
C ASP A 130 2.24 -1.57 13.71
N CYS A 131 0.99 -1.03 13.83
CA CYS A 131 0.38 -0.68 15.11
C CYS A 131 0.19 -1.90 16.01
N VAL A 132 -0.34 -3.00 15.47
CA VAL A 132 -0.50 -4.25 16.23
C VAL A 132 0.87 -4.84 16.62
N ALA A 133 1.84 -4.81 15.72
CA ALA A 133 3.20 -5.27 16.00
C ALA A 133 3.87 -4.47 17.15
N LYS A 134 3.68 -3.14 17.17
CA LYS A 134 4.14 -2.27 18.27
C LYS A 134 3.44 -2.62 19.58
N LEU A 135 2.12 -2.86 19.56
CA LEU A 135 1.36 -3.28 20.73
C LEU A 135 1.90 -4.60 21.30
N LEU A 136 2.09 -5.62 20.45
CA LEU A 136 2.64 -6.92 20.87
C LEU A 136 4.04 -6.78 21.47
N SER A 137 4.90 -5.97 20.87
CA SER A 137 6.23 -5.68 21.39
C SER A 137 6.16 -4.99 22.76
N ALA A 138 5.26 -4.01 22.96
CA ALA A 138 5.05 -3.33 24.23
C ALA A 138 4.53 -4.26 25.34
N LYS A 139 3.79 -5.32 24.96
CA LYS A 139 3.34 -6.40 25.85
C LYS A 139 4.41 -7.47 26.10
N GLY A 140 5.64 -7.28 25.61
CA GLY A 140 6.76 -8.21 25.83
C GLY A 140 6.81 -9.42 24.88
N CYS A 141 5.99 -9.44 23.82
CA CYS A 141 6.07 -10.48 22.81
C CYS A 141 7.34 -10.28 21.96
N THR A 142 8.19 -11.29 21.92
CA THR A 142 9.44 -11.26 21.16
C THR A 142 9.38 -12.03 19.85
N ASN A 143 8.38 -12.91 19.69
CA ASN A 143 8.19 -13.73 18.50
C ASN A 143 6.72 -13.66 18.08
N TYR A 144 6.45 -13.10 16.93
CA TYR A 144 5.09 -13.00 16.39
C TYR A 144 5.07 -12.78 14.87
N MET A 145 3.96 -13.09 14.29
CA MET A 145 3.56 -12.72 12.94
C MET A 145 2.19 -12.04 13.03
N VAL A 146 2.07 -10.87 12.43
CA VAL A 146 0.81 -10.13 12.27
C VAL A 146 0.53 -10.02 10.78
N GLU A 147 -0.69 -10.36 10.37
CA GLU A 147 -1.14 -10.24 8.99
C GLU A 147 -2.50 -9.56 8.94
N ILE A 148 -2.67 -8.59 8.06
CA ILE A 148 -3.95 -7.93 7.76
C ILE A 148 -4.07 -7.78 6.24
N GLY A 149 -4.91 -8.60 5.62
CA GLY A 149 -5.22 -8.50 4.19
C GLY A 149 -4.06 -8.73 3.24
N GLY A 150 -3.02 -9.45 3.68
CA GLY A 150 -1.82 -9.78 2.92
C GLY A 150 -0.59 -8.93 3.26
N GLU A 151 -0.75 -7.85 4.01
CA GLU A 151 0.34 -7.09 4.61
C GLU A 151 0.79 -7.77 5.90
N VAL A 152 2.11 -7.95 6.05
CA VAL A 152 2.68 -8.81 7.11
C VAL A 152 3.81 -8.09 7.84
N VAL A 153 3.83 -8.21 9.17
CA VAL A 153 5.02 -7.98 10.00
C VAL A 153 5.40 -9.27 10.70
N VAL A 154 6.67 -9.59 10.64
CA VAL A 154 7.25 -10.71 11.41
C VAL A 154 8.31 -10.22 12.36
N LYS A 155 8.39 -10.84 13.55
CA LYS A 155 9.45 -10.61 14.52
C LYS A 155 9.94 -11.92 15.10
N GLY A 156 11.27 -11.99 15.34
CA GLY A 156 11.92 -13.13 15.95
C GLY A 156 11.77 -14.42 15.14
N LYS A 157 11.40 -15.50 15.79
CA LYS A 157 11.36 -16.86 15.22
C LYS A 157 9.98 -17.49 15.32
N ASN A 158 9.68 -18.41 14.43
CA ASN A 158 8.47 -19.22 14.48
C ASN A 158 8.53 -20.27 15.62
N THR A 159 7.46 -21.01 15.82
CA THR A 159 7.35 -22.06 16.87
C THR A 159 8.36 -23.19 16.74
N LYS A 160 9.02 -23.35 15.58
CA LYS A 160 10.09 -24.32 15.33
C LYS A 160 11.50 -23.73 15.56
N GLY A 161 11.61 -22.51 16.09
CA GLY A 161 12.88 -21.81 16.32
C GLY A 161 13.58 -21.33 15.04
N LYS A 162 12.88 -21.32 13.89
CA LYS A 162 13.39 -20.91 12.57
C LYS A 162 12.84 -19.52 12.19
N LYS A 163 13.39 -18.90 11.14
CA LYS A 163 12.81 -17.73 10.49
C LYS A 163 11.36 -18.02 10.06
N TRP A 164 10.55 -16.99 9.96
CA TRP A 164 9.20 -17.08 9.44
C TRP A 164 9.24 -17.36 7.94
N THR A 165 8.27 -18.14 7.46
CA THR A 165 8.15 -18.50 6.04
C THR A 165 6.92 -17.82 5.47
N ILE A 166 7.12 -16.91 4.51
CA ILE A 166 6.06 -16.11 3.87
C ILE A 166 6.00 -16.47 2.38
N GLY A 167 4.82 -16.86 1.90
CA GLY A 167 4.60 -17.17 0.49
C GLY A 167 4.38 -15.93 -0.37
N ILE A 168 5.01 -15.89 -1.53
CA ILE A 168 4.69 -14.95 -2.62
C ILE A 168 3.84 -15.69 -3.65
N ASN A 169 2.65 -15.17 -3.95
CA ASN A 169 1.73 -15.79 -4.90
C ASN A 169 2.08 -15.45 -6.35
N LYS A 170 1.75 -16.38 -7.26
CA LYS A 170 1.78 -16.13 -8.70
C LYS A 170 0.71 -15.09 -9.08
N PRO A 171 1.01 -14.18 -10.03
CA PRO A 171 0.06 -13.20 -10.52
C PRO A 171 -0.89 -13.83 -11.57
N VAL A 172 -1.73 -14.75 -11.14
CA VAL A 172 -2.77 -15.33 -11.99
C VAL A 172 -3.92 -14.34 -12.11
N ASP A 173 -4.34 -14.01 -13.33
CA ASP A 173 -5.50 -13.15 -13.59
C ASP A 173 -6.77 -13.85 -13.06
N ASP A 174 -7.17 -13.49 -11.85
CA ASP A 174 -8.33 -14.06 -11.16
C ASP A 174 -9.12 -12.94 -10.47
N SER A 175 -10.16 -12.47 -11.15
CA SER A 175 -11.09 -11.46 -10.62
C SER A 175 -11.94 -12.00 -9.46
N THR A 176 -12.04 -13.34 -9.30
CA THR A 176 -12.79 -13.98 -8.21
C THR A 176 -11.98 -14.09 -6.93
N LYS A 177 -10.66 -13.88 -7.00
CA LYS A 177 -9.70 -13.96 -5.88
C LYS A 177 -9.66 -15.35 -5.20
N THR A 178 -10.01 -16.39 -5.92
CA THR A 178 -10.10 -17.77 -5.40
C THR A 178 -8.84 -18.59 -5.65
N VAL A 179 -8.04 -18.24 -6.68
CA VAL A 179 -6.81 -18.96 -7.04
C VAL A 179 -5.63 -18.36 -6.27
N SER A 180 -4.93 -19.21 -5.52
CA SER A 180 -3.70 -18.84 -4.81
C SER A 180 -2.65 -19.92 -5.03
N GLU A 181 -1.76 -19.70 -6.00
CA GLU A 181 -0.59 -20.54 -6.22
C GLU A 181 0.67 -19.83 -5.72
N VAL A 182 1.44 -20.51 -4.89
CA VAL A 182 2.71 -19.97 -4.39
C VAL A 182 3.76 -20.00 -5.51
N GLN A 183 4.35 -18.84 -5.79
CA GLN A 183 5.47 -18.69 -6.71
C GLN A 183 6.80 -19.04 -6.05
N THR A 184 7.00 -18.53 -4.84
CA THR A 184 8.19 -18.75 -4.03
C THR A 184 7.89 -18.47 -2.56
N VAL A 185 8.83 -18.80 -1.70
CA VAL A 185 8.77 -18.52 -0.26
C VAL A 185 9.94 -17.65 0.18
N LEU A 186 9.69 -16.80 1.16
CA LEU A 186 10.70 -15.97 1.83
C LEU A 186 10.95 -16.51 3.24
N HIS A 187 12.21 -16.57 3.64
CA HIS A 187 12.65 -16.90 5.01
C HIS A 187 13.09 -15.62 5.72
N VAL A 188 12.22 -15.04 6.54
CA VAL A 188 12.33 -13.66 7.05
C VAL A 188 12.20 -13.57 8.56
N SER A 189 12.75 -12.49 9.12
CA SER A 189 12.58 -12.06 10.50
C SER A 189 12.70 -10.54 10.60
N ASP A 190 12.03 -9.94 11.57
CA ASP A 190 12.19 -8.52 11.96
C ASP A 190 11.97 -7.54 10.78
N CYS A 191 10.90 -7.74 10.01
CA CYS A 191 10.60 -6.92 8.84
C CYS A 191 9.09 -6.78 8.59
N GLY A 192 8.74 -5.78 7.78
CA GLY A 192 7.42 -5.57 7.20
C GLY A 192 7.41 -5.93 5.71
N ILE A 193 6.36 -6.60 5.27
CA ILE A 193 6.20 -7.10 3.90
C ILE A 193 4.83 -6.71 3.38
N ALA A 194 4.77 -6.24 2.14
CA ALA A 194 3.51 -5.99 1.44
C ALA A 194 3.64 -6.34 -0.04
N THR A 195 2.52 -6.69 -0.66
CA THR A 195 2.47 -7.03 -2.09
C THR A 195 1.33 -6.29 -2.78
N SER A 196 1.66 -5.52 -3.80
CA SER A 196 0.69 -4.93 -4.74
C SER A 196 0.76 -5.63 -6.09
N GLY A 197 -0.40 -5.75 -6.77
CA GLY A 197 -0.45 -6.38 -8.08
C GLY A 197 -1.73 -6.10 -8.86
N ASN A 198 -1.62 -6.04 -10.19
CA ASN A 198 -2.70 -5.68 -11.12
C ASN A 198 -3.47 -6.90 -11.66
N TYR A 199 -3.38 -8.05 -10.99
CA TYR A 199 -3.97 -9.31 -11.44
C TYR A 199 -5.25 -9.73 -10.69
N ARG A 200 -5.62 -9.00 -9.62
CA ARG A 200 -6.82 -9.31 -8.81
C ARG A 200 -7.91 -8.25 -8.90
N ASN A 201 -7.57 -7.03 -9.26
CA ASN A 201 -8.52 -5.91 -9.30
C ASN A 201 -8.39 -5.17 -10.63
N PHE A 202 -9.12 -5.64 -11.62
CA PHE A 202 -9.12 -5.12 -12.99
C PHE A 202 -10.45 -5.39 -13.68
N TYR A 203 -10.66 -4.75 -14.80
CA TYR A 203 -11.76 -5.03 -15.72
C TYR A 203 -11.31 -4.80 -17.18
N TYR A 204 -12.14 -5.17 -18.14
CA TYR A 204 -11.88 -4.94 -19.55
C TYR A 204 -12.82 -3.89 -20.13
N VAL A 205 -12.29 -2.98 -20.95
CA VAL A 205 -13.02 -2.01 -21.77
C VAL A 205 -12.47 -2.12 -23.18
N ASP A 206 -13.33 -2.40 -24.15
CA ASP A 206 -12.96 -2.54 -25.57
C ASP A 206 -11.74 -3.46 -25.78
N GLY A 207 -11.68 -4.57 -25.05
CA GLY A 207 -10.58 -5.54 -25.08
C GLY A 207 -9.30 -5.12 -24.38
N ARG A 208 -9.25 -3.94 -23.75
CA ARG A 208 -8.09 -3.46 -22.98
C ARG A 208 -8.30 -3.69 -21.50
N LYS A 209 -7.29 -4.26 -20.83
CA LYS A 209 -7.26 -4.43 -19.37
C LYS A 209 -7.10 -3.06 -18.72
N VAL A 210 -8.00 -2.73 -17.80
CA VAL A 210 -7.95 -1.53 -16.95
C VAL A 210 -7.69 -1.98 -15.54
N SER A 211 -6.53 -1.64 -14.98
CA SER A 211 -6.14 -1.98 -13.62
C SER A 211 -6.53 -0.88 -12.63
N HIS A 212 -6.67 -1.26 -11.36
CA HIS A 212 -6.99 -0.31 -10.29
C HIS A 212 -5.84 0.64 -9.94
N THR A 213 -4.63 0.38 -10.42
CA THR A 213 -3.48 1.26 -10.20
C THR A 213 -3.54 2.43 -11.17
N ILE A 214 -3.74 3.62 -10.64
CA ILE A 214 -3.83 4.87 -11.41
C ILE A 214 -2.53 5.65 -11.22
N ASP A 215 -1.94 6.12 -12.31
CA ASP A 215 -0.80 7.05 -12.24
C ASP A 215 -1.33 8.46 -11.88
N PRO A 216 -0.94 9.02 -10.72
CA PRO A 216 -1.42 10.33 -10.28
C PRO A 216 -1.05 11.47 -11.24
N LYS A 217 0.06 11.35 -11.97
CA LYS A 217 0.54 12.38 -12.91
C LYS A 217 -0.26 12.40 -14.20
N THR A 218 -0.60 11.24 -14.75
CA THR A 218 -1.36 11.15 -16.00
C THR A 218 -2.85 11.05 -15.78
N GLY A 219 -3.28 10.59 -14.60
CA GLY A 219 -4.66 10.29 -14.27
C GLY A 219 -5.19 9.03 -14.95
N GLN A 220 -4.32 8.25 -15.59
CA GLN A 220 -4.69 7.05 -16.35
C GLN A 220 -4.32 5.77 -15.59
N PRO A 221 -5.05 4.68 -15.78
CA PRO A 221 -4.61 3.35 -15.36
C PRO A 221 -3.27 3.00 -15.99
N VAL A 222 -2.36 2.44 -15.19
CA VAL A 222 -1.04 2.05 -15.69
C VAL A 222 -1.12 0.90 -16.68
N GLN A 223 -0.27 0.95 -17.71
CA GLN A 223 -0.16 -0.07 -18.75
C GLN A 223 1.32 -0.39 -18.97
N HIS A 224 1.83 -1.38 -18.24
CA HIS A 224 3.23 -1.85 -18.36
C HIS A 224 3.33 -3.33 -17.96
N SER A 225 4.52 -3.89 -18.12
CA SER A 225 4.77 -5.32 -17.92
C SER A 225 4.79 -5.77 -16.45
N LEU A 226 4.95 -4.87 -15.48
CA LEU A 226 5.01 -5.24 -14.06
C LEU A 226 3.63 -5.68 -13.58
N LEU A 227 3.55 -6.92 -13.09
CA LEU A 227 2.31 -7.57 -12.68
C LEU A 227 2.16 -7.59 -11.16
N SER A 228 3.27 -7.74 -10.43
CA SER A 228 3.30 -7.81 -8.98
C SER A 228 4.60 -7.27 -8.41
N ALA A 229 4.50 -6.55 -7.30
CA ALA A 229 5.61 -6.02 -6.53
C ALA A 229 5.47 -6.42 -5.07
N THR A 230 6.30 -7.34 -4.59
CA THR A 230 6.46 -7.64 -3.17
C THR A 230 7.62 -6.83 -2.64
N VAL A 231 7.39 -6.09 -1.57
CA VAL A 231 8.36 -5.18 -0.97
C VAL A 231 8.58 -5.56 0.48
N LEU A 232 9.83 -5.50 0.91
CA LEU A 232 10.28 -5.75 2.27
C LEU A 232 11.10 -4.56 2.75
N THR A 233 10.70 -3.99 3.88
CA THR A 233 11.44 -2.94 4.62
C THR A 233 11.31 -3.17 6.13
N SER A 234 11.82 -2.24 6.93
CA SER A 234 11.66 -2.25 8.40
C SER A 234 10.25 -1.90 8.89
N SER A 235 9.37 -1.36 8.01
CA SER A 235 7.99 -0.95 8.33
C SER A 235 7.04 -1.46 7.27
N CYS A 236 5.94 -2.09 7.69
CA CYS A 236 4.94 -2.61 6.78
C CYS A 236 4.19 -1.48 6.06
N ALA A 237 3.95 -0.35 6.71
CA ALA A 237 3.38 0.85 6.08
C ALA A 237 4.25 1.37 4.91
N LYS A 238 5.58 1.41 5.11
CA LYS A 238 6.53 1.78 4.05
C LYS A 238 6.51 0.75 2.91
N SER A 239 6.47 -0.53 3.24
CA SER A 239 6.42 -1.62 2.25
C SER A 239 5.13 -1.57 1.41
N ASP A 240 3.96 -1.33 2.04
CA ASP A 240 2.65 -1.21 1.39
C ASP A 240 2.63 -0.03 0.40
N ALA A 241 3.05 1.15 0.85
CA ALA A 241 3.13 2.34 0.02
C ALA A 241 4.12 2.18 -1.15
N LEU A 242 5.31 1.62 -0.92
CA LEU A 242 6.30 1.38 -1.97
C LEU A 242 5.86 0.31 -2.97
N ALA A 243 5.16 -0.75 -2.51
CA ALA A 243 4.62 -1.76 -3.41
C ALA A 243 3.65 -1.13 -4.43
N THR A 244 2.75 -0.25 -3.96
CA THR A 244 1.87 0.54 -4.84
C THR A 244 2.67 1.50 -5.73
N SER A 245 3.69 2.18 -5.18
CA SER A 245 4.55 3.08 -5.96
C SER A 245 5.22 2.36 -7.14
N PHE A 246 5.75 1.17 -6.91
CA PHE A 246 6.40 0.39 -7.96
C PHE A 246 5.42 -0.09 -9.03
N MET A 247 4.17 -0.40 -8.62
CA MET A 247 3.11 -0.68 -9.58
C MET A 247 2.72 0.55 -10.42
N VAL A 248 2.92 1.76 -9.93
CA VAL A 248 2.76 2.99 -10.73
C VAL A 248 3.99 3.24 -11.62
N MET A 249 5.19 3.05 -11.09
CA MET A 249 6.45 3.30 -11.81
C MET A 249 6.68 2.35 -12.99
N GLY A 250 6.28 1.09 -12.85
CA GLY A 250 6.73 0.01 -13.72
C GLY A 250 8.18 -0.40 -13.45
N LEU A 251 8.64 -1.44 -14.17
CA LEU A 251 9.87 -2.15 -13.85
C LEU A 251 11.12 -1.26 -13.86
N GLU A 252 11.34 -0.48 -14.92
CA GLU A 252 12.61 0.24 -15.11
C GLU A 252 12.73 1.45 -14.15
N ARG A 253 11.67 2.22 -13.94
CA ARG A 253 11.70 3.32 -12.96
C ARG A 253 11.87 2.79 -11.53
N ALA A 254 11.23 1.65 -11.21
CA ALA A 254 11.39 0.99 -9.92
C ALA A 254 12.84 0.53 -9.68
N LYS A 255 13.51 -0.06 -10.67
CA LYS A 255 14.94 -0.41 -10.59
C LYS A 255 15.83 0.81 -10.34
N ASN A 256 15.56 1.92 -11.03
CA ASN A 256 16.30 3.17 -10.85
C ASN A 256 16.11 3.76 -9.43
N PHE A 257 14.92 3.65 -8.85
CA PHE A 257 14.66 3.99 -7.46
C PHE A 257 15.49 3.10 -6.52
N LEU A 258 15.45 1.78 -6.70
CA LEU A 258 16.15 0.80 -5.87
C LEU A 258 17.67 0.90 -5.94
N ALA A 259 18.21 1.44 -7.03
CA ALA A 259 19.64 1.72 -7.12
C ALA A 259 20.12 2.70 -6.04
N LYS A 260 19.23 3.59 -5.57
CA LYS A 260 19.50 4.62 -4.55
C LYS A 260 18.98 4.23 -3.16
N HIS A 261 18.10 3.25 -3.03
CA HIS A 261 17.42 2.84 -1.78
C HIS A 261 17.74 1.38 -1.45
N LYS A 262 18.96 1.13 -0.95
CA LYS A 262 19.47 -0.23 -0.67
C LYS A 262 18.82 -0.92 0.54
N ASP A 263 18.14 -0.15 1.39
CA ASP A 263 17.33 -0.62 2.52
C ASP A 263 16.00 -1.26 2.09
N VAL A 264 15.59 -1.08 0.82
CA VAL A 264 14.38 -1.64 0.26
C VAL A 264 14.70 -2.91 -0.52
N GLN A 265 14.09 -4.05 -0.13
CA GLN A 265 14.22 -5.31 -0.86
C GLN A 265 12.94 -5.63 -1.59
N VAL A 266 13.06 -6.12 -2.83
CA VAL A 266 11.89 -6.37 -3.67
C VAL A 266 11.97 -7.67 -4.44
N TYR A 267 10.78 -8.25 -4.69
CA TYR A 267 10.54 -9.35 -5.62
C TYR A 267 9.49 -8.90 -6.62
N PHE A 268 9.88 -8.71 -7.87
CA PHE A 268 9.01 -8.29 -8.95
C PHE A 268 8.68 -9.46 -9.87
N ILE A 269 7.39 -9.58 -10.23
CA ILE A 269 6.94 -10.48 -11.28
C ILE A 269 6.43 -9.60 -12.43
N TYR A 270 6.91 -9.85 -13.64
CA TYR A 270 6.54 -9.09 -14.83
C TYR A 270 6.34 -10.02 -16.04
N ALA A 271 5.59 -9.56 -17.03
CA ALA A 271 5.45 -10.24 -18.31
C ALA A 271 6.56 -9.80 -19.26
N ASP A 272 7.16 -10.75 -19.99
CA ASP A 272 8.03 -10.42 -21.12
C ASP A 272 7.19 -10.09 -22.37
N GLY A 273 7.85 -9.71 -23.47
CA GLY A 273 7.19 -9.37 -24.74
C GLY A 273 6.40 -10.51 -25.37
N LEU A 274 6.53 -11.75 -24.87
CA LEU A 274 5.80 -12.96 -25.26
C LEU A 274 4.72 -13.34 -24.25
N GLY A 275 4.51 -12.53 -23.22
CA GLY A 275 3.52 -12.77 -22.16
C GLY A 275 3.95 -13.83 -21.14
N LYS A 276 5.20 -14.29 -21.15
CA LYS A 276 5.72 -15.22 -20.14
C LYS A 276 6.12 -14.46 -18.88
N TYR A 277 5.85 -15.07 -17.73
CA TYR A 277 6.24 -14.50 -16.44
C TYR A 277 7.73 -14.58 -16.22
N LYS A 278 8.31 -13.48 -15.82
CA LYS A 278 9.72 -13.31 -15.45
C LYS A 278 9.80 -12.72 -14.04
N VAL A 279 10.91 -12.99 -13.40
CA VAL A 279 11.18 -12.48 -12.04
C VAL A 279 12.43 -11.60 -12.10
N TRP A 280 12.37 -10.50 -11.38
CA TRP A 280 13.52 -9.67 -11.02
C TRP A 280 13.46 -9.37 -9.53
N MET A 281 14.58 -9.47 -8.83
CA MET A 281 14.67 -9.18 -7.40
C MET A 281 16.01 -8.53 -7.04
N THR A 282 16.05 -7.85 -5.91
CA THR A 282 17.29 -7.33 -5.32
C THR A 282 18.13 -8.48 -4.75
N GLU A 283 19.45 -8.28 -4.63
CA GLU A 283 20.36 -9.28 -4.04
C GLU A 283 19.98 -9.66 -2.60
N GLY A 284 19.51 -8.66 -1.81
CA GLY A 284 19.03 -8.90 -0.45
C GLY A 284 17.78 -9.78 -0.44
N MET A 285 16.87 -9.59 -1.40
CA MET A 285 15.69 -10.42 -1.52
C MET A 285 16.03 -11.85 -1.96
N GLN A 286 17.00 -12.01 -2.86
CA GLN A 286 17.46 -13.32 -3.32
C GLN A 286 17.94 -14.20 -2.14
N LYS A 287 18.72 -13.63 -1.23
CA LYS A 287 19.20 -14.33 -0.03
C LYS A 287 18.08 -14.78 0.91
N LEU A 288 16.89 -14.20 0.80
CA LEU A 288 15.72 -14.57 1.60
C LEU A 288 14.87 -15.68 0.95
N THR A 289 15.08 -15.96 -0.34
CA THR A 289 14.42 -17.07 -1.07
C THR A 289 15.21 -18.38 -1.00
N GLU A 290 16.46 -18.31 -0.56
CA GLU A 290 17.30 -19.50 -0.39
C GLU A 290 16.98 -20.19 0.95
N PRO A 291 16.92 -21.54 1.00
CA PRO A 291 16.57 -22.32 2.19
C PRO A 291 17.64 -22.23 3.31
#